data_a9f8a9121fab8a574a53bd0f72bbff54
#
_entry.id   a9f8a9121fab8a574a53bd0f72bbff54
#
_cell.length_a   1.000
_cell.length_b   1.000
_cell.length_c   1.000
_cell.angle_alpha   90.00
_cell.angle_beta   90.00
_cell.angle_gamma   90.00
#
_symmetry.space_group_name_H-M   'P 1'
#
loop_
_entity.id
_entity.type
_entity.pdbx_description
1 polymer ?
#
loop_
_entity_poly.entity_id
_entity_poly.type
_entity_poly.pdbx_seq_one_letter_code
_entity_poly.pdbx_strand_id
1 'polypeptide(L)'
;MSRLQQLQAFLAQDPNDSFTRYAIGLEYAKAQDYTAAIRTLEELRTIDADYVPTYLMLGGYYREVNDTANAEAIYKEGLLRARKSSDLHAASELQAALDELDDQ
;
A
#
# COMPACT_ATOMS: atom_id res chain seq x y z
N MET A 1 8.77 -22.25 9.21
CA MET A 1 8.73 -21.15 8.23
C MET A 1 7.93 -19.97 8.79
N SER A 2 8.46 -18.78 8.67
CA SER A 2 7.70 -17.58 9.02
C SER A 2 6.63 -17.31 7.96
N ARG A 3 5.65 -16.46 8.32
CA ARG A 3 4.62 -16.05 7.35
C ARG A 3 5.26 -15.33 6.15
N LEU A 4 6.27 -14.48 6.39
CA LEU A 4 6.98 -13.80 5.30
C LEU A 4 7.61 -14.82 4.33
N GLN A 5 8.29 -15.83 4.87
CA GLN A 5 8.91 -16.86 4.04
C GLN A 5 7.88 -17.65 3.23
N GLN A 6 6.72 -17.95 3.84
CA GLN A 6 5.62 -18.64 3.15
C GLN A 6 5.08 -17.79 2.00
N LEU A 7 4.88 -16.50 2.24
CA LEU A 7 4.40 -15.57 1.22
C LEU A 7 5.41 -15.42 0.08
N GLN A 8 6.70 -15.34 0.41
CA GLN A 8 7.75 -15.27 -0.60
C GLN A 8 7.78 -16.50 -1.47
N ALA A 9 7.53 -17.69 -0.89
CA ALA A 9 7.45 -18.94 -1.64
C ALA A 9 6.25 -18.95 -2.59
N PHE A 10 5.09 -18.45 -2.15
CA PHE A 10 3.92 -18.28 -3.02
C PHE A 10 4.21 -17.34 -4.17
N LEU A 11 4.85 -16.20 -3.88
CA LEU A 11 5.18 -15.22 -4.91
C LEU A 11 6.11 -15.79 -5.96
N ALA A 12 7.07 -16.64 -5.55
CA ALA A 12 7.99 -17.29 -6.49
C ALA A 12 7.24 -18.17 -7.49
N GLN A 13 6.11 -18.77 -7.06
CA GLN A 13 5.28 -19.62 -7.93
C GLN A 13 4.32 -18.81 -8.79
N ASP A 14 3.86 -17.65 -8.29
CA ASP A 14 2.94 -16.77 -9.01
C ASP A 14 3.38 -15.31 -8.83
N PRO A 15 4.37 -14.87 -9.61
CA PRO A 15 4.95 -13.52 -9.46
C PRO A 15 3.98 -12.38 -9.73
N ASN A 16 2.85 -12.67 -10.37
CA ASN A 16 1.86 -11.65 -10.73
C ASN A 16 0.72 -11.53 -9.71
N ASP A 17 0.77 -12.29 -8.61
CA ASP A 17 -0.29 -12.25 -7.61
C ASP A 17 -0.17 -10.98 -6.74
N SER A 18 -1.02 -10.00 -7.03
CA SER A 18 -1.04 -8.72 -6.32
C SER A 18 -1.33 -8.88 -4.83
N PHE A 19 -2.26 -9.77 -4.47
CA PHE A 19 -2.58 -10.00 -3.07
C PHE A 19 -1.37 -10.50 -2.28
N THR A 20 -0.57 -11.40 -2.85
CA THR A 20 0.63 -11.90 -2.18
C THR A 20 1.66 -10.80 -1.97
N ARG A 21 1.89 -9.94 -2.98
CA ARG A 21 2.80 -8.80 -2.83
C ARG A 21 2.31 -7.83 -1.75
N TYR A 22 1.02 -7.56 -1.76
CA TYR A 22 0.38 -6.73 -0.74
C TYR A 22 0.63 -7.29 0.67
N ALA A 23 0.36 -8.59 0.85
CA ALA A 23 0.55 -9.27 2.12
C ALA A 23 2.01 -9.24 2.59
N ILE A 24 2.97 -9.36 1.67
CA ILE A 24 4.40 -9.25 2.00
C ILE A 24 4.72 -7.86 2.52
N GLY A 25 4.21 -6.82 1.87
CA GLY A 25 4.40 -5.44 2.35
C GLY A 25 3.88 -5.26 3.78
N LEU A 26 2.71 -5.81 4.07
CA LEU A 26 2.12 -5.72 5.40
C LEU A 26 2.94 -6.48 6.45
N GLU A 27 3.53 -7.62 6.08
CA GLU A 27 4.38 -8.36 7.01
C GLU A 27 5.66 -7.60 7.36
N TYR A 28 6.27 -6.91 6.39
CA TYR A 28 7.41 -6.03 6.69
C TYR A 28 7.00 -4.91 7.66
N ALA A 29 5.85 -4.28 7.41
CA ALA A 29 5.37 -3.20 8.28
C ALA A 29 5.06 -3.69 9.70
N LYS A 30 4.52 -4.90 9.82
CA LYS A 30 4.27 -5.53 11.11
C LYS A 30 5.55 -5.69 11.92
N ALA A 31 6.67 -5.95 11.25
CA ALA A 31 8.00 -6.01 11.85
C ALA A 31 8.64 -4.61 11.99
N GLN A 32 7.91 -3.55 11.68
CA GLN A 32 8.37 -2.15 11.70
C GLN A 32 9.50 -1.87 10.70
N ASP A 33 9.66 -2.72 9.69
CA ASP A 33 10.59 -2.49 8.58
C ASP A 33 9.86 -1.72 7.48
N TYR A 34 9.65 -0.42 7.72
CA TYR A 34 8.89 0.41 6.79
C TYR A 34 9.64 0.65 5.48
N THR A 35 10.96 0.62 5.49
CA THR A 35 11.74 0.73 4.25
C THR A 35 11.42 -0.42 3.30
N ALA A 36 11.44 -1.65 3.80
CA ALA A 36 11.09 -2.83 2.99
C ALA A 36 9.62 -2.84 2.60
N ALA A 37 8.73 -2.42 3.52
CA ALA A 37 7.29 -2.35 3.25
C ALA A 37 6.99 -1.37 2.10
N ILE A 38 7.59 -0.18 2.15
CA ILE A 38 7.43 0.86 1.13
C ILE A 38 7.93 0.34 -0.22
N ARG A 39 9.14 -0.24 -0.24
CA ARG A 39 9.70 -0.77 -1.48
C ARG A 39 8.80 -1.83 -2.10
N THR A 40 8.29 -2.75 -1.28
CA THR A 40 7.41 -3.83 -1.74
C THR A 40 6.11 -3.29 -2.32
N LEU A 41 5.47 -2.33 -1.65
CA LEU A 41 4.22 -1.76 -2.14
C LEU A 41 4.43 -0.81 -3.33
N GLU A 42 5.58 -0.16 -3.44
CA GLU A 42 5.90 0.62 -4.64
C GLU A 42 6.10 -0.29 -5.86
N GLU A 43 6.70 -1.46 -5.68
CA GLU A 43 6.77 -2.46 -6.74
C GLU A 43 5.37 -2.90 -7.17
N LEU A 44 4.50 -3.17 -6.20
CA LEU A 44 3.10 -3.55 -6.48
C LEU A 44 2.38 -2.45 -7.26
N ARG A 45 2.55 -1.20 -6.86
CA ARG A 45 1.95 -0.06 -7.57
C ARG A 45 2.42 0.01 -9.02
N THR A 46 3.68 -0.31 -9.28
CA THR A 46 4.23 -0.34 -10.64
C THR A 46 3.65 -1.51 -11.45
N ILE A 47 3.49 -2.67 -10.84
CA ILE A 47 3.03 -3.89 -11.50
C ILE A 47 1.51 -3.88 -11.72
N ASP A 48 0.76 -3.39 -10.73
CA ASP A 48 -0.69 -3.42 -10.73
C ASP A 48 -1.24 -2.13 -10.09
N ALA A 49 -1.21 -1.05 -10.85
CA ALA A 49 -1.60 0.27 -10.35
C ALA A 49 -3.07 0.36 -9.94
N ASP A 50 -3.93 -0.53 -10.44
CA ASP A 50 -5.36 -0.53 -10.13
C ASP A 50 -5.70 -1.42 -8.92
N TYR A 51 -4.69 -2.02 -8.26
CA TYR A 51 -4.92 -2.75 -7.01
C TYR A 51 -5.08 -1.75 -5.86
N VAL A 52 -6.32 -1.36 -5.62
CA VAL A 52 -6.67 -0.24 -4.72
C VAL A 52 -6.14 -0.38 -3.29
N PRO A 53 -6.13 -1.59 -2.67
CA PRO A 53 -5.65 -1.71 -1.29
C PRO A 53 -4.23 -1.22 -1.04
N THR A 54 -3.38 -1.17 -2.06
CA THR A 54 -1.99 -0.70 -1.94
C THR A 54 -1.92 0.71 -1.36
N TYR A 55 -2.80 1.61 -1.79
CA TYR A 55 -2.61 3.05 -1.59
C TYR A 55 -2.81 3.50 -0.15
N LEU A 56 -3.82 2.97 0.54
CA LEU A 56 -4.04 3.34 1.93
C LEU A 56 -2.86 2.91 2.81
N MET A 57 -2.36 1.70 2.59
CA MET A 57 -1.25 1.17 3.39
C MET A 57 0.06 1.86 3.05
N LEU A 58 0.35 2.02 1.75
CA LEU A 58 1.59 2.68 1.32
C LEU A 58 1.66 4.12 1.83
N GLY A 59 0.58 4.87 1.69
CA GLY A 59 0.52 6.24 2.22
C GLY A 59 0.73 6.26 3.73
N GLY A 60 0.14 5.30 4.45
CA GLY A 60 0.33 5.18 5.89
C GLY A 60 1.77 4.89 6.27
N TYR A 61 2.47 4.07 5.49
CA TYR A 61 3.87 3.77 5.75
C TYR A 61 4.78 4.99 5.48
N TYR A 62 4.47 5.78 4.46
CA TYR A 62 5.17 7.05 4.25
C TYR A 62 4.97 7.99 5.44
N ARG A 63 3.76 8.04 6.02
CA ARG A 63 3.53 8.83 7.24
C ARG A 63 4.38 8.34 8.40
N GLU A 64 4.51 7.03 8.56
CA GLU A 64 5.30 6.44 9.65
C GLU A 64 6.77 6.87 9.58
N VAL A 65 7.29 7.11 8.37
CA VAL A 65 8.66 7.59 8.20
C VAL A 65 8.73 9.11 8.01
N ASN A 66 7.64 9.82 8.31
CA ASN A 66 7.53 11.28 8.26
C ASN A 66 7.72 11.86 6.85
N ASP A 67 7.40 11.08 5.83
CA ASP A 67 7.42 11.53 4.43
C ASP A 67 6.03 11.97 4.01
N THR A 68 5.62 13.14 4.49
CA THR A 68 4.28 13.68 4.28
C THR A 68 3.99 13.93 2.80
N ALA A 69 4.98 14.40 2.05
CA ALA A 69 4.80 14.71 0.63
C ALA A 69 4.44 13.46 -0.17
N ASN A 70 5.17 12.36 0.03
CA ASN A 70 4.85 11.11 -0.65
C ASN A 70 3.55 10.49 -0.15
N ALA A 71 3.25 10.60 1.16
CA ALA A 71 1.98 10.14 1.70
C ALA A 71 0.80 10.81 1.00
N GLU A 72 0.85 12.14 0.86
CA GLU A 72 -0.18 12.90 0.18
C GLU A 72 -0.34 12.46 -1.28
N ALA A 73 0.77 12.34 -2.01
CA ALA A 73 0.73 11.93 -3.41
C ALA A 73 0.11 10.55 -3.59
N ILE A 74 0.47 9.61 -2.73
CA ILE A 74 -0.04 8.23 -2.79
C ILE A 74 -1.54 8.19 -2.47
N TYR A 75 -1.99 8.92 -1.44
CA TYR A 75 -3.42 8.96 -1.11
C TYR A 75 -4.24 9.56 -2.25
N LYS A 76 -3.74 10.63 -2.89
CA LYS A 76 -4.43 11.25 -4.02
C LYS A 76 -4.54 10.31 -5.22
N GLU A 77 -3.46 9.60 -5.54
CA GLU A 77 -3.49 8.61 -6.61
C GLU A 77 -4.47 7.49 -6.28
N GLY A 78 -4.43 6.98 -5.06
CA GLY A 78 -5.35 5.93 -4.60
C GLY A 78 -6.81 6.35 -4.71
N LEU A 79 -7.10 7.60 -4.34
CA LEU A 79 -8.45 8.15 -4.43
C LEU A 79 -8.95 8.16 -5.87
N LEU A 80 -8.11 8.55 -6.83
CA LEU A 80 -8.45 8.50 -8.25
C LEU A 80 -8.72 7.07 -8.71
N ARG A 81 -7.89 6.11 -8.29
CA ARG A 81 -8.05 4.69 -8.65
C ARG A 81 -9.34 4.11 -8.06
N ALA A 82 -9.62 4.43 -6.79
CA ALA A 82 -10.82 3.97 -6.11
C ALA A 82 -12.10 4.50 -6.79
N ARG A 83 -12.10 5.79 -7.16
CA ARG A 83 -13.23 6.39 -7.86
C ARG A 83 -13.44 5.77 -9.25
N LYS A 84 -12.35 5.52 -9.96
CA LYS A 84 -12.39 4.91 -11.30
C LYS A 84 -13.02 3.51 -11.23
N SER A 85 -12.75 2.74 -10.20
CA SER A 85 -13.31 1.40 -10.01
C SER A 85 -14.63 1.40 -9.25
N SER A 86 -15.15 2.57 -8.90
CA SER A 86 -16.36 2.72 -8.07
C SER A 86 -16.26 2.05 -6.71
N ASP A 87 -15.07 1.99 -6.15
CA ASP A 87 -14.83 1.47 -4.81
C ASP A 87 -15.05 2.61 -3.81
N LEU A 88 -16.32 2.80 -3.43
CA LEU A 88 -16.72 3.93 -2.58
C LEU A 88 -16.16 3.82 -1.15
N HIS A 89 -16.03 2.60 -0.65
CA HIS A 89 -15.46 2.39 0.69
C HIS A 89 -14.00 2.81 0.72
N ALA A 90 -13.21 2.35 -0.24
CA ALA A 90 -11.79 2.74 -0.34
C ALA A 90 -11.65 4.25 -0.57
N ALA A 91 -12.50 4.84 -1.43
CA ALA A 91 -12.46 6.28 -1.67
C ALA A 91 -12.72 7.07 -0.39
N SER A 92 -13.68 6.63 0.43
CA SER A 92 -13.98 7.27 1.72
C SER A 92 -12.80 7.18 2.68
N GLU A 93 -12.15 6.01 2.77
CA GLU A 93 -11.00 5.83 3.64
C GLU A 93 -9.81 6.69 3.21
N LEU A 94 -9.57 6.76 1.89
CA LEU A 94 -8.45 7.55 1.35
C LEU A 94 -8.69 9.05 1.53
N GLN A 95 -9.93 9.50 1.35
CA GLN A 95 -10.28 10.90 1.61
C GLN A 95 -10.09 11.24 3.08
N ALA A 96 -10.51 10.37 3.98
CA ALA A 96 -10.32 10.57 5.42
C ALA A 96 -8.82 10.66 5.77
N ALA A 97 -8.00 9.80 5.15
CA ALA A 97 -6.56 9.82 5.36
C ALA A 97 -5.93 11.15 4.89
N LEU A 98 -6.38 11.66 3.74
CA LEU A 98 -5.94 12.97 3.24
C LEU A 98 -6.34 14.10 4.18
N ASP A 99 -7.58 14.10 4.66
CA ASP A 99 -8.08 15.13 5.58
C ASP A 99 -7.27 15.12 6.88
N GLU A 100 -6.97 13.94 7.40
CA GLU A 100 -6.17 13.77 8.60
C GLU A 100 -4.75 14.29 8.41
N LEU A 101 -4.18 14.08 7.23
CA LEU A 101 -2.84 14.55 6.89
C LEU A 101 -2.79 16.09 6.86
N ASP A 102 -3.83 16.74 6.33
CA ASP A 102 -3.93 18.20 6.25
C ASP A 102 -4.06 18.85 7.62
N ASP A 103 -4.52 18.11 8.62
CA ASP A 103 -4.73 18.62 9.99
C ASP A 103 -3.46 18.60 10.85
N GLN A 104 -2.34 18.16 10.30
CA GLN A 104 -1.06 18.06 11.03
C GLN A 104 -0.18 19.30 10.88
#